data_3a2f1b1b694e48f702da72e22b99ef2a
#
_entry.id   3a2f1b1b694e48f702da72e22b99ef2a
#
_cell.length_a   1.000
_cell.length_b   1.000
_cell.length_c   1.000
_cell.angle_alpha   90.00
_cell.angle_beta   90.00
_cell.angle_gamma   90.00
#
_symmetry.space_group_name_H-M   'P 1'
#
loop_
_entity.id
_entity.type
_entity.pdbx_description
1 polymer ?
#
loop_
_entity_poly.entity_id
_entity_poly.type
_entity_poly.pdbx_seq_one_letter_code
_entity_poly.pdbx_strand_id
1 'polypeptide(L)'
;LVGSEMCIRDSNNSGEFNYPAHTGNWALLVASSKEWTNYRHQADVLAIYQQLRQAGYTDDRIILIVEDDIADNVSNPNKGVIQVTIGGNNVYENVEIDYRMSSLKAKDILAILNGEKSESLPTVIESTENDNLFVFWSGHGVPGAMCWDEEPYAMTGDDLSTVFKDMNLKRRYRKLLMMVEACFSGGVMEQCEGIPGMLFITAANGDETSKADVFNGEMKVWMSNRFTSTFIEQITDNKDVAMRDLYYRLFINTVGSHVMVYNAENYGNLYSANMSEFINFKNDKSK
;
A
#
# COMPACT_ATOMS: atom_id res chain seq x y z
N LEU A 1 19.73 16.20 7.92
CA LEU A 1 20.31 15.80 6.60
C LEU A 1 21.34 14.67 6.70
N VAL A 2 21.28 13.78 7.70
CA VAL A 2 22.29 12.71 7.87
C VAL A 2 21.67 11.33 7.98
N GLY A 3 20.35 11.20 7.99
CA GLY A 3 19.68 9.89 8.18
C GLY A 3 19.34 9.12 6.90
N SER A 4 19.08 9.80 5.78
CA SER A 4 18.54 9.15 4.57
C SER A 4 19.60 8.57 3.62
N GLU A 5 20.83 9.02 3.67
CA GLU A 5 21.91 8.43 2.86
C GLU A 5 22.52 7.17 3.47
N MET A 6 22.21 6.86 4.71
CA MET A 6 22.87 5.78 5.44
C MET A 6 22.12 4.43 5.39
N CYS A 7 20.89 4.39 4.89
CA CYS A 7 20.12 3.13 4.80
C CYS A 7 20.35 2.35 3.51
N ILE A 8 20.97 2.95 2.49
CA ILE A 8 21.44 2.21 1.31
C ILE A 8 22.97 2.10 1.41
N ARG A 9 23.46 1.50 2.47
CA ARG A 9 24.86 1.04 2.46
C ARG A 9 24.98 -0.02 1.37
N ASP A 10 25.95 0.15 0.48
CA ASP A 10 26.49 -0.92 -0.35
C ASP A 10 26.86 -2.11 0.55
N SER A 11 25.87 -2.92 0.91
CA SER A 11 26.13 -4.21 1.50
C SER A 11 26.65 -5.10 0.36
N ASN A 12 27.93 -5.01 0.07
CA ASN A 12 28.70 -6.04 -0.66
C ASN A 12 28.67 -7.38 0.09
N ASN A 13 27.83 -7.52 1.09
CA ASN A 13 27.50 -8.76 1.76
C ASN A 13 26.20 -9.28 1.13
N SER A 14 26.30 -9.73 -0.11
CA SER A 14 25.27 -10.50 -0.80
C SER A 14 25.18 -11.89 -0.16
N GLY A 15 24.59 -11.98 1.01
CA GLY A 15 23.88 -13.20 1.37
C GLY A 15 22.80 -13.34 0.31
N GLU A 16 22.96 -14.26 -0.64
CA GLU A 16 21.94 -14.53 -1.64
C GLU A 16 20.66 -14.91 -0.88
N PHE A 17 19.67 -14.01 -0.90
CA PHE A 17 18.35 -14.35 -0.42
C PHE A 17 17.78 -15.40 -1.37
N ASN A 18 17.73 -16.64 -0.91
CA ASN A 18 17.21 -17.74 -1.71
C ASN A 18 15.69 -17.80 -1.58
N TYR A 19 15.01 -17.03 -2.43
CA TYR A 19 13.55 -17.01 -2.48
C TYR A 19 13.00 -18.24 -3.24
N PRO A 20 11.86 -18.80 -2.82
CA PRO A 20 11.11 -19.78 -3.59
C PRO A 20 10.74 -19.27 -5.00
N ALA A 21 10.31 -20.17 -5.88
CA ALA A 21 9.81 -19.80 -7.19
C ALA A 21 8.62 -18.83 -7.07
N HIS A 22 8.57 -17.80 -7.93
CA HIS A 22 7.47 -16.85 -7.97
C HIS A 22 6.35 -17.41 -8.84
N THR A 23 5.18 -17.70 -8.27
CA THR A 23 4.06 -18.32 -8.98
C THR A 23 2.77 -17.51 -8.96
N GLY A 24 2.64 -16.52 -8.08
CA GLY A 24 1.43 -15.71 -8.00
C GLY A 24 1.64 -14.41 -7.24
N ASN A 25 0.61 -13.58 -7.29
CA ASN A 25 0.53 -12.33 -6.55
C ASN A 25 -0.80 -12.22 -5.81
N TRP A 26 -0.75 -11.57 -4.66
CA TRP A 26 -1.91 -11.12 -3.91
C TRP A 26 -1.77 -9.64 -3.59
N ALA A 27 -2.89 -8.96 -3.41
CA ALA A 27 -2.91 -7.58 -2.94
C ALA A 27 -3.94 -7.37 -1.84
N LEU A 28 -3.58 -6.54 -0.86
CA LEU A 28 -4.48 -5.97 0.13
C LEU A 28 -4.44 -4.44 0.00
N LEU A 29 -5.59 -3.85 -0.29
CA LEU A 29 -5.75 -2.42 -0.48
C LEU A 29 -6.71 -1.87 0.57
N VAL A 30 -6.26 -0.89 1.36
CA VAL A 30 -7.00 -0.38 2.52
C VAL A 30 -7.08 1.13 2.50
N ALA A 31 -8.31 1.67 2.48
CA ALA A 31 -8.60 3.05 2.85
C ALA A 31 -9.17 3.08 4.27
N SER A 32 -8.42 3.66 5.22
CA SER A 32 -8.74 3.60 6.64
C SER A 32 -9.55 4.78 7.17
N SER A 33 -10.22 5.52 6.28
CA SER A 33 -11.10 6.65 6.62
C SER A 33 -12.32 6.68 5.71
N LYS A 34 -13.34 7.41 6.13
CA LYS A 34 -14.59 7.62 5.41
C LYS A 34 -14.96 9.09 5.34
N GLU A 35 -16.13 9.39 4.79
CA GLU A 35 -16.72 10.70 4.60
C GLU A 35 -16.08 11.55 3.50
N TRP A 36 -16.85 12.53 3.03
CA TRP A 36 -16.50 13.36 1.89
C TRP A 36 -15.19 14.14 2.06
N THR A 37 -14.90 14.59 3.27
CA THR A 37 -13.66 15.33 3.59
C THR A 37 -12.39 14.49 3.45
N ASN A 38 -12.53 13.16 3.51
CA ASN A 38 -11.47 12.16 3.36
C ASN A 38 -11.46 11.49 1.97
N TYR A 39 -12.17 12.09 1.00
CA TYR A 39 -12.28 11.62 -0.39
C TYR A 39 -10.98 11.01 -0.93
N ARG A 40 -9.86 11.69 -0.74
CA ARG A 40 -8.55 11.34 -1.28
C ARG A 40 -8.08 9.93 -0.90
N HIS A 41 -8.38 9.46 0.33
CA HIS A 41 -7.90 8.15 0.77
C HIS A 41 -8.56 7.00 0.02
N GLN A 42 -9.86 7.06 -0.21
CA GLN A 42 -10.56 6.08 -1.03
C GLN A 42 -10.16 6.22 -2.50
N ALA A 43 -10.03 7.44 -3.01
CA ALA A 43 -9.61 7.70 -4.38
C ALA A 43 -8.20 7.14 -4.68
N ASP A 44 -7.25 7.32 -3.76
CA ASP A 44 -5.90 6.75 -3.85
C ASP A 44 -5.94 5.22 -3.98
N VAL A 45 -6.65 4.56 -3.07
CA VAL A 45 -6.76 3.10 -3.04
C VAL A 45 -7.43 2.56 -4.29
N LEU A 46 -8.48 3.22 -4.77
CA LEU A 46 -9.16 2.86 -6.01
C LEU A 46 -8.27 3.06 -7.24
N ALA A 47 -7.44 4.10 -7.25
CA ALA A 47 -6.47 4.30 -8.33
C ALA A 47 -5.41 3.19 -8.36
N ILE A 48 -4.93 2.75 -7.19
CA ILE A 48 -4.03 1.59 -7.10
C ILE A 48 -4.74 0.31 -7.55
N TYR A 49 -6.00 0.10 -7.16
CA TYR A 49 -6.81 -1.03 -7.65
C TYR A 49 -6.84 -1.08 -9.19
N GLN A 50 -7.11 0.05 -9.86
CA GLN A 50 -7.11 0.11 -11.31
C GLN A 50 -5.72 -0.23 -11.92
N GLN A 51 -4.62 0.20 -11.29
CA GLN A 51 -3.28 -0.17 -11.74
C GLN A 51 -3.04 -1.68 -11.66
N LEU A 52 -3.47 -2.32 -10.57
CA LEU A 52 -3.35 -3.77 -10.41
C LEU A 52 -4.22 -4.53 -11.40
N ARG A 53 -5.46 -4.10 -11.63
CA ARG A 53 -6.35 -4.70 -12.66
C ARG A 53 -5.73 -4.62 -14.06
N GLN A 54 -5.16 -3.47 -14.42
CA GLN A 54 -4.42 -3.28 -15.68
C GLN A 54 -3.14 -4.13 -15.76
N ALA A 55 -2.53 -4.46 -14.62
CA ALA A 55 -1.38 -5.33 -14.52
C ALA A 55 -1.73 -6.83 -14.63
N GLY A 56 -3.03 -7.17 -14.67
CA GLY A 56 -3.52 -8.54 -14.85
C GLY A 56 -3.97 -9.24 -13.57
N TYR A 57 -4.08 -8.52 -12.46
CA TYR A 57 -4.73 -9.08 -11.27
C TYR A 57 -6.20 -9.38 -11.54
N THR A 58 -6.66 -10.53 -11.10
CA THR A 58 -8.08 -10.88 -11.00
C THR A 58 -8.63 -10.42 -9.65
N ASP A 59 -9.95 -10.20 -9.56
CA ASP A 59 -10.54 -9.68 -8.31
C ASP A 59 -10.34 -10.62 -7.12
N ASP A 60 -10.36 -11.94 -7.35
CA ASP A 60 -10.07 -12.95 -6.34
C ASP A 60 -8.64 -12.92 -5.77
N ARG A 61 -7.76 -12.08 -6.34
CA ARG A 61 -6.38 -11.84 -5.88
C ARG A 61 -6.17 -10.46 -5.28
N ILE A 62 -7.21 -9.65 -5.20
CA ILE A 62 -7.20 -8.34 -4.56
C ILE A 62 -8.24 -8.37 -3.43
N ILE A 63 -7.85 -7.99 -2.23
CA ILE A 63 -8.80 -7.68 -1.16
C ILE A 63 -8.87 -6.18 -1.05
N LEU A 64 -10.04 -5.62 -1.35
CA LEU A 64 -10.28 -4.19 -1.35
C LEU A 64 -11.17 -3.79 -0.17
N ILE A 65 -10.66 -2.90 0.66
CA ILE A 65 -11.34 -2.38 1.84
C ILE A 65 -11.45 -0.86 1.72
N VAL A 66 -12.67 -0.40 1.47
CA VAL A 66 -13.03 1.03 1.42
C VAL A 66 -14.41 1.22 2.04
N GLU A 67 -14.77 2.42 2.45
CA GLU A 67 -16.11 2.68 2.99
C GLU A 67 -17.19 2.71 1.91
N ASP A 68 -16.84 3.10 0.69
CA ASP A 68 -17.79 3.20 -0.44
C ASP A 68 -18.89 4.25 -0.21
N ASP A 69 -18.51 5.39 0.35
CA ASP A 69 -19.45 6.47 0.70
C ASP A 69 -19.21 7.76 -0.10
N ILE A 70 -18.29 7.76 -1.07
CA ILE A 70 -17.95 8.97 -1.86
C ILE A 70 -18.51 8.94 -3.28
N ALA A 71 -18.67 7.80 -3.92
CA ALA A 71 -19.18 7.73 -5.30
C ALA A 71 -20.59 8.30 -5.42
N ASP A 72 -21.49 7.91 -4.51
CA ASP A 72 -22.87 8.38 -4.46
C ASP A 72 -23.13 9.44 -3.37
N ASN A 73 -22.06 10.00 -2.80
CA ASN A 73 -22.16 11.03 -1.78
C ASN A 73 -22.97 12.23 -2.28
N VAL A 74 -23.82 12.81 -1.41
CA VAL A 74 -24.67 13.97 -1.76
C VAL A 74 -23.84 15.15 -2.32
N SER A 75 -22.60 15.30 -1.86
CA SER A 75 -21.68 16.35 -2.29
C SER A 75 -20.95 16.02 -3.61
N ASN A 76 -21.06 14.78 -4.12
CA ASN A 76 -20.46 14.42 -5.41
C ASN A 76 -21.32 14.94 -6.57
N PRO A 77 -20.83 15.90 -7.39
CA PRO A 77 -21.58 16.41 -8.53
C PRO A 77 -21.72 15.38 -9.65
N ASN A 78 -20.83 14.39 -9.71
CA ASN A 78 -20.80 13.34 -10.73
C ASN A 78 -20.99 11.97 -10.08
N LYS A 79 -22.25 11.59 -9.81
CA LYS A 79 -22.58 10.32 -9.16
C LYS A 79 -21.94 9.13 -9.88
N GLY A 80 -21.38 8.19 -9.10
CA GLY A 80 -20.69 7.01 -9.64
C GLY A 80 -19.31 7.30 -10.22
N VAL A 81 -18.78 8.52 -10.06
CA VAL A 81 -17.48 8.92 -10.59
C VAL A 81 -16.56 9.33 -9.45
N ILE A 82 -15.39 8.70 -9.36
CA ILE A 82 -14.30 9.07 -8.47
C ILE A 82 -13.06 9.31 -9.33
N GLN A 83 -12.38 10.43 -9.10
CA GLN A 83 -11.19 10.83 -9.85
C GLN A 83 -10.08 11.26 -8.88
N VAL A 84 -8.83 10.99 -9.21
CA VAL A 84 -7.65 11.43 -8.45
C VAL A 84 -7.09 12.77 -8.93
N THR A 85 -7.54 13.23 -10.09
CA THR A 85 -7.19 14.54 -10.67
C THR A 85 -8.36 15.09 -11.45
N ILE A 86 -8.41 16.42 -11.61
CA ILE A 86 -9.51 17.10 -12.33
C ILE A 86 -9.52 16.64 -13.79
N GLY A 87 -10.66 16.12 -14.24
CA GLY A 87 -10.80 15.59 -15.60
C GLY A 87 -10.10 14.26 -15.86
N GLY A 88 -9.59 13.61 -14.81
CA GLY A 88 -8.96 12.28 -14.92
C GLY A 88 -9.98 11.15 -15.14
N ASN A 89 -9.46 9.93 -15.27
CA ASN A 89 -10.28 8.74 -15.44
C ASN A 89 -11.12 8.45 -14.18
N ASN A 90 -12.26 7.79 -14.38
CA ASN A 90 -13.06 7.27 -13.28
C ASN A 90 -12.35 6.03 -12.66
N VAL A 91 -11.86 6.15 -11.44
CA VAL A 91 -11.20 5.05 -10.74
C VAL A 91 -12.17 4.12 -10.00
N TYR A 92 -13.46 4.46 -9.98
CA TYR A 92 -14.53 3.66 -9.38
C TYR A 92 -15.17 2.67 -10.37
N GLU A 93 -14.79 2.70 -11.63
CA GLU A 93 -15.39 1.85 -12.67
C GLU A 93 -15.00 0.39 -12.48
N ASN A 94 -16.01 -0.51 -12.50
CA ASN A 94 -15.85 -1.96 -12.38
C ASN A 94 -15.05 -2.40 -11.12
N VAL A 95 -15.28 -1.73 -10.00
CA VAL A 95 -14.63 -2.05 -8.73
C VAL A 95 -15.43 -3.12 -7.98
N GLU A 96 -14.76 -4.13 -7.47
CA GLU A 96 -15.32 -5.12 -6.55
C GLU A 96 -14.76 -4.86 -5.13
N ILE A 97 -15.65 -4.51 -4.20
CA ILE A 97 -15.30 -4.18 -2.82
C ILE A 97 -15.60 -5.40 -1.94
N ASP A 98 -14.57 -5.91 -1.25
CA ASP A 98 -14.72 -7.07 -0.36
C ASP A 98 -15.32 -6.68 0.98
N TYR A 99 -14.86 -5.56 1.54
CA TYR A 99 -15.33 -5.08 2.83
C TYR A 99 -15.54 -3.57 2.83
N ARG A 100 -16.62 -3.13 3.46
CA ARG A 100 -16.74 -1.75 3.89
C ARG A 100 -15.91 -1.55 5.16
N MET A 101 -15.15 -0.46 5.21
CA MET A 101 -14.27 -0.15 6.34
C MET A 101 -15.03 -0.18 7.67
N SER A 102 -16.23 0.40 7.73
CA SER A 102 -17.09 0.45 8.94
C SER A 102 -17.61 -0.92 9.39
N SER A 103 -17.54 -1.94 8.54
CA SER A 103 -17.90 -3.32 8.93
C SER A 103 -16.77 -4.05 9.66
N LEU A 104 -15.59 -3.48 9.71
CA LEU A 104 -14.36 -4.05 10.27
C LEU A 104 -13.85 -3.21 11.44
N LYS A 105 -13.06 -3.85 12.29
CA LYS A 105 -12.16 -3.19 13.24
C LYS A 105 -10.74 -3.20 12.69
N ALA A 106 -9.89 -2.29 13.13
CA ALA A 106 -8.49 -2.25 12.70
C ALA A 106 -7.79 -3.61 12.83
N LYS A 107 -8.01 -4.33 13.93
CA LYS A 107 -7.43 -5.66 14.15
C LYS A 107 -7.91 -6.74 13.16
N ASP A 108 -9.05 -6.55 12.51
CA ASP A 108 -9.54 -7.50 11.52
C ASP A 108 -8.64 -7.48 10.26
N ILE A 109 -7.99 -6.35 9.99
CA ILE A 109 -6.97 -6.24 8.94
C ILE A 109 -5.79 -7.18 9.20
N LEU A 110 -5.39 -7.32 10.46
CA LEU A 110 -4.32 -8.23 10.86
C LEU A 110 -4.70 -9.70 10.61
N ALA A 111 -5.95 -10.06 10.91
CA ALA A 111 -6.49 -11.39 10.63
C ALA A 111 -6.59 -11.64 9.12
N ILE A 112 -7.05 -10.65 8.34
CA ILE A 112 -7.10 -10.72 6.87
C ILE A 112 -5.70 -10.94 6.29
N LEU A 113 -4.70 -10.18 6.72
CA LEU A 113 -3.30 -10.34 6.30
C LEU A 113 -2.76 -11.74 6.64
N ASN A 114 -3.06 -12.23 7.82
CA ASN A 114 -2.60 -13.53 8.31
C ASN A 114 -3.38 -14.72 7.76
N GLY A 115 -4.41 -14.47 6.93
CA GLY A 115 -5.25 -15.50 6.32
C GLY A 115 -6.16 -16.23 7.30
N GLU A 116 -6.61 -15.56 8.34
CA GLU A 116 -7.45 -16.11 9.41
C GLU A 116 -8.92 -15.95 9.07
N LYS A 117 -9.47 -16.90 8.32
CA LYS A 117 -10.90 -16.94 7.97
C LYS A 117 -11.79 -17.12 9.19
N SER A 118 -12.92 -16.42 9.17
CA SER A 118 -14.01 -16.60 10.12
C SER A 118 -15.35 -16.34 9.44
N GLU A 119 -16.45 -16.54 10.13
CA GLU A 119 -17.78 -16.21 9.61
C GLU A 119 -17.91 -14.71 9.28
N SER A 120 -17.29 -13.83 10.08
CA SER A 120 -17.25 -12.38 9.83
C SER A 120 -16.15 -11.94 8.84
N LEU A 121 -15.17 -12.79 8.57
CA LEU A 121 -14.06 -12.54 7.66
C LEU A 121 -13.95 -13.69 6.62
N PRO A 122 -14.91 -13.80 5.70
CA PRO A 122 -14.93 -14.89 4.72
C PRO A 122 -13.83 -14.75 3.66
N THR A 123 -13.37 -13.53 3.36
CA THR A 123 -12.34 -13.23 2.39
C THR A 123 -11.06 -12.80 3.10
N VAL A 124 -9.97 -13.51 2.91
CA VAL A 124 -8.65 -13.22 3.51
C VAL A 124 -7.55 -13.47 2.50
N ILE A 125 -6.34 -12.99 2.77
CA ILE A 125 -5.16 -13.30 1.97
C ILE A 125 -4.85 -14.80 2.08
N GLU A 126 -4.85 -15.51 0.96
CA GLU A 126 -4.53 -16.94 0.89
C GLU A 126 -3.19 -17.20 0.19
N SER A 127 -2.26 -16.26 0.33
CA SER A 127 -0.92 -16.35 -0.25
C SER A 127 -0.09 -17.47 0.42
N THR A 128 0.87 -17.96 -0.35
CA THR A 128 1.82 -19.00 0.03
C THR A 128 3.26 -18.48 -0.07
N GLU A 129 4.24 -19.31 0.30
CA GLU A 129 5.66 -19.00 0.15
C GLU A 129 6.11 -18.74 -1.30
N ASN A 130 5.27 -19.01 -2.29
CA ASN A 130 5.53 -18.78 -3.71
C ASN A 130 4.85 -17.50 -4.25
N ASP A 131 4.05 -16.81 -3.43
CA ASP A 131 3.31 -15.64 -3.84
C ASP A 131 3.96 -14.35 -3.31
N ASN A 132 4.02 -13.32 -4.16
CA ASN A 132 4.32 -11.97 -3.67
C ASN A 132 3.04 -11.31 -3.17
N LEU A 133 3.16 -10.56 -2.08
CA LEU A 133 2.06 -9.83 -1.47
C LEU A 133 2.33 -8.33 -1.55
N PHE A 134 1.43 -7.59 -2.20
CA PHE A 134 1.43 -6.14 -2.23
C PHE A 134 0.38 -5.61 -1.26
N VAL A 135 0.78 -4.73 -0.35
CA VAL A 135 -0.11 -4.06 0.60
C VAL A 135 -0.04 -2.56 0.39
N PHE A 136 -1.19 -1.93 0.17
CA PHE A 136 -1.28 -0.48 0.07
C PHE A 136 -2.29 0.05 1.09
N TRP A 137 -1.86 1.01 1.91
CA TRP A 137 -2.68 1.64 2.92
C TRP A 137 -2.72 3.15 2.70
N SER A 138 -3.92 3.74 2.62
CA SER A 138 -4.12 5.18 2.60
C SER A 138 -5.08 5.62 3.71
N GLY A 139 -4.66 6.61 4.50
CA GLY A 139 -5.46 7.11 5.62
C GLY A 139 -4.75 8.15 6.47
N HIS A 140 -5.31 8.40 7.63
CA HIS A 140 -4.68 9.23 8.65
C HIS A 140 -3.63 8.45 9.45
N GLY A 141 -2.67 9.17 10.02
CA GLY A 141 -1.66 8.64 10.92
C GLY A 141 -1.30 9.63 12.01
N VAL A 142 -0.88 9.10 13.14
CA VAL A 142 -0.31 9.81 14.27
C VAL A 142 1.07 9.24 14.60
N PRO A 143 1.92 9.90 15.39
CA PRO A 143 3.21 9.33 15.77
C PRO A 143 3.07 7.91 16.35
N GLY A 144 3.69 6.92 15.66
CA GLY A 144 3.72 5.52 16.07
C GLY A 144 2.49 4.67 15.75
N ALA A 145 1.44 5.24 15.12
CA ALA A 145 0.25 4.48 14.75
C ALA A 145 -0.47 5.01 13.49
N MET A 146 -1.13 4.11 12.77
CA MET A 146 -2.11 4.45 11.75
C MET A 146 -3.51 4.51 12.37
N CYS A 147 -4.32 5.44 11.89
CA CYS A 147 -5.69 5.62 12.33
C CYS A 147 -6.64 4.64 11.61
N TRP A 148 -7.70 4.27 12.30
CA TRP A 148 -8.85 3.59 11.71
C TRP A 148 -10.08 4.46 11.93
N ASP A 149 -10.52 5.14 10.87
CA ASP A 149 -11.49 6.22 10.96
C ASP A 149 -11.04 7.29 11.97
N GLU A 150 -11.82 7.55 13.01
CA GLU A 150 -11.52 8.51 14.07
C GLU A 150 -10.67 7.93 15.22
N GLU A 151 -10.36 6.63 15.19
CA GLU A 151 -9.51 5.97 16.20
C GLU A 151 -8.02 6.19 15.89
N PRO A 152 -7.32 7.08 16.61
CA PRO A 152 -5.98 7.52 16.21
C PRO A 152 -4.87 6.50 16.46
N TYR A 153 -5.04 5.56 17.37
CA TYR A 153 -4.03 4.55 17.72
C TYR A 153 -4.49 3.13 17.40
N ALA A 154 -5.31 2.98 16.38
CA ALA A 154 -5.97 1.71 16.06
C ALA A 154 -5.02 0.63 15.54
N MET A 155 -3.91 1.01 14.87
CA MET A 155 -2.93 0.10 14.28
C MET A 155 -1.52 0.60 14.59
N THR A 156 -0.87 0.01 15.58
CA THR A 156 0.50 0.34 15.96
C THR A 156 1.54 -0.45 15.15
N GLY A 157 2.79 0.01 15.16
CA GLY A 157 3.89 -0.75 14.57
C GLY A 157 4.12 -2.10 15.26
N ASP A 158 3.89 -2.20 16.56
CA ASP A 158 3.98 -3.46 17.31
C ASP A 158 2.91 -4.48 16.87
N ASP A 159 1.67 -4.02 16.61
CA ASP A 159 0.59 -4.87 16.10
C ASP A 159 0.98 -5.48 14.75
N LEU A 160 1.44 -4.64 13.82
CA LEU A 160 1.90 -5.06 12.50
C LEU A 160 3.14 -5.96 12.58
N SER A 161 4.15 -5.58 13.37
CA SER A 161 5.36 -6.37 13.55
C SER A 161 5.05 -7.77 14.06
N THR A 162 4.10 -7.89 14.99
CA THR A 162 3.66 -9.18 15.54
C THR A 162 3.07 -10.07 14.44
N VAL A 163 2.14 -9.54 13.64
CA VAL A 163 1.51 -10.29 12.54
C VAL A 163 2.51 -10.62 11.44
N PHE A 164 3.36 -9.68 11.05
CA PHE A 164 4.37 -9.93 10.03
C PHE A 164 5.38 -11.02 10.42
N LYS A 165 5.78 -11.09 11.69
CA LYS A 165 6.60 -12.18 12.22
C LYS A 165 5.86 -13.53 12.15
N ASP A 166 4.57 -13.55 12.48
CA ASP A 166 3.76 -14.78 12.39
C ASP A 166 3.57 -15.20 10.92
N MET A 167 3.31 -14.26 10.00
CA MET A 167 3.24 -14.53 8.55
C MET A 167 4.55 -15.13 8.02
N ASN A 168 5.71 -14.62 8.48
CA ASN A 168 7.01 -15.16 8.12
C ASN A 168 7.20 -16.59 8.63
N LEU A 169 6.85 -16.86 9.88
CA LEU A 169 6.91 -18.21 10.47
C LEU A 169 6.00 -19.20 9.73
N LYS A 170 4.82 -18.77 9.32
CA LYS A 170 3.83 -19.56 8.57
C LYS A 170 4.12 -19.63 7.07
N ARG A 171 5.17 -18.96 6.58
CA ARG A 171 5.53 -18.90 5.15
C ARG A 171 4.37 -18.44 4.28
N ARG A 172 3.75 -17.31 4.66
CA ARG A 172 2.56 -16.76 4.00
C ARG A 172 2.87 -15.85 2.81
N TYR A 173 4.12 -15.62 2.48
CA TYR A 173 4.56 -14.80 1.37
C TYR A 173 5.94 -15.24 0.89
N ARG A 174 6.22 -14.99 -0.38
CA ARG A 174 7.57 -15.05 -0.96
C ARG A 174 8.31 -13.74 -0.70
N LYS A 175 7.71 -12.64 -1.11
CA LYS A 175 8.11 -11.25 -0.82
C LYS A 175 6.87 -10.44 -0.47
N LEU A 176 7.02 -9.49 0.43
CA LEU A 176 5.97 -8.53 0.76
C LEU A 176 6.48 -7.12 0.53
N LEU A 177 5.73 -6.33 -0.22
CA LEU A 177 5.91 -4.89 -0.34
C LEU A 177 4.70 -4.19 0.27
N MET A 178 4.93 -3.40 1.33
CA MET A 178 3.88 -2.54 1.88
C MET A 178 4.22 -1.08 1.63
N MET A 179 3.26 -0.36 1.05
CA MET A 179 3.34 1.08 0.85
C MET A 179 2.28 1.78 1.70
N VAL A 180 2.67 2.84 2.41
CA VAL A 180 1.81 3.53 3.36
C VAL A 180 1.72 5.02 3.04
N GLU A 181 0.54 5.46 2.62
CA GLU A 181 0.17 6.85 2.45
C GLU A 181 -0.53 7.35 3.72
N ALA A 182 0.25 7.79 4.70
CA ALA A 182 -0.24 8.36 5.94
C ALA A 182 0.78 9.30 6.57
N CYS A 183 0.30 10.25 7.38
CA CYS A 183 1.15 11.05 8.24
C CYS A 183 1.91 10.15 9.22
N PHE A 184 3.15 10.50 9.56
CA PHE A 184 3.99 9.79 10.54
C PHE A 184 4.23 8.30 10.24
N SER A 185 3.94 7.86 9.01
CA SER A 185 3.96 6.45 8.61
C SER A 185 5.31 5.77 8.79
N GLY A 186 6.41 6.51 8.70
CA GLY A 186 7.75 5.99 8.95
C GLY A 186 7.94 5.44 10.35
N GLY A 187 7.40 6.10 11.37
CA GLY A 187 7.51 5.64 12.76
C GLY A 187 6.77 4.34 13.06
N VAL A 188 5.78 3.98 12.21
CA VAL A 188 5.09 2.68 12.28
C VAL A 188 5.93 1.58 11.63
N MET A 189 6.45 1.84 10.43
CA MET A 189 7.18 0.83 9.65
C MET A 189 8.59 0.54 10.20
N GLU A 190 9.23 1.50 10.86
CA GLU A 190 10.49 1.30 11.56
C GLU A 190 10.42 0.17 12.59
N GLN A 191 9.27 0.00 13.25
CA GLN A 191 9.05 -1.07 14.23
C GLN A 191 8.88 -2.46 13.58
N CYS A 192 8.75 -2.53 12.26
CA CYS A 192 8.61 -3.77 11.49
C CYS A 192 9.94 -4.24 10.87
N GLU A 193 11.06 -3.61 11.18
CA GLU A 193 12.36 -4.02 10.67
C GLU A 193 12.81 -5.39 11.22
N GLY A 194 13.75 -6.04 10.53
CA GLY A 194 14.29 -7.34 10.89
C GLY A 194 13.49 -8.55 10.39
N ILE A 195 12.40 -8.34 9.62
CA ILE A 195 11.55 -9.43 9.11
C ILE A 195 11.97 -9.78 7.67
N PRO A 196 12.41 -11.03 7.40
CA PRO A 196 12.91 -11.42 6.09
C PRO A 196 11.87 -11.28 4.97
N GLY A 197 12.31 -10.81 3.81
CA GLY A 197 11.50 -10.75 2.61
C GLY A 197 10.44 -9.64 2.55
N MET A 198 10.43 -8.74 3.54
CA MET A 198 9.53 -7.58 3.57
C MET A 198 10.26 -6.29 3.26
N LEU A 199 9.61 -5.40 2.51
CA LEU A 199 10.06 -4.04 2.22
C LEU A 199 8.92 -3.07 2.50
N PHE A 200 9.24 -1.96 3.18
CA PHE A 200 8.26 -0.93 3.52
C PHE A 200 8.67 0.40 2.90
N ILE A 201 7.74 1.06 2.21
CA ILE A 201 7.93 2.41 1.66
C ILE A 201 6.82 3.31 2.19
N THR A 202 7.18 4.43 2.80
CA THR A 202 6.25 5.33 3.47
C THR A 202 6.26 6.73 2.89
N ALA A 203 5.10 7.38 2.86
CA ALA A 203 4.92 8.74 2.33
C ALA A 203 5.63 9.83 3.17
N ALA A 204 5.91 9.53 4.43
CA ALA A 204 6.50 10.46 5.40
C ALA A 204 7.40 9.70 6.37
N ASN A 205 8.34 10.40 7.02
CA ASN A 205 9.07 9.86 8.15
C ASN A 205 8.20 9.82 9.42
N GLY A 206 8.78 9.44 10.58
CA GLY A 206 8.05 9.31 11.84
C GLY A 206 7.67 10.64 12.52
N ASP A 207 8.18 11.78 12.05
CA ASP A 207 8.06 13.08 12.70
C ASP A 207 7.28 14.12 11.88
N GLU A 208 6.74 13.73 10.72
CA GLU A 208 6.09 14.67 9.80
C GLU A 208 4.78 14.15 9.21
N THR A 209 4.02 15.08 8.63
CA THR A 209 2.78 14.76 7.91
C THR A 209 3.04 14.51 6.43
N SER A 210 2.38 13.51 5.84
CA SER A 210 2.24 13.39 4.38
C SER A 210 1.38 14.51 3.80
N LYS A 211 1.34 14.65 2.48
CA LYS A 211 0.69 15.79 1.83
C LYS A 211 -0.42 15.34 0.89
N ALA A 212 -1.55 16.03 0.99
CA ALA A 212 -2.60 15.94 0.00
C ALA A 212 -2.15 16.55 -1.34
N ASP A 213 -2.75 16.08 -2.41
CA ASP A 213 -2.51 16.54 -3.79
C ASP A 213 -3.83 16.88 -4.48
N VAL A 214 -3.79 17.73 -5.47
CA VAL A 214 -4.92 18.14 -6.32
C VAL A 214 -6.18 18.55 -5.53
N PHE A 215 -6.28 19.82 -5.16
CA PHE A 215 -7.49 20.36 -4.55
C PHE A 215 -8.53 20.72 -5.63
N ASN A 216 -9.73 20.17 -5.53
CA ASN A 216 -10.86 20.56 -6.36
C ASN A 216 -11.70 21.63 -5.65
N GLY A 217 -11.62 22.87 -6.13
CA GLY A 217 -12.31 24.02 -5.51
C GLY A 217 -13.84 23.97 -5.63
N GLU A 218 -14.39 23.29 -6.63
CA GLU A 218 -15.82 23.10 -6.81
C GLU A 218 -16.36 22.06 -5.82
N MET A 219 -15.70 20.92 -5.71
CA MET A 219 -16.05 19.84 -4.80
C MET A 219 -15.61 20.12 -3.35
N LYS A 220 -14.71 21.07 -3.15
CA LYS A 220 -14.10 21.45 -1.85
C LYS A 220 -13.40 20.30 -1.15
N VAL A 221 -12.75 19.42 -1.91
CA VAL A 221 -11.99 18.28 -1.41
C VAL A 221 -10.61 18.19 -2.06
N TRP A 222 -9.70 17.55 -1.37
CA TRP A 222 -8.48 17.02 -1.96
C TRP A 222 -8.80 15.70 -2.66
N MET A 223 -8.36 15.54 -3.91
CA MET A 223 -8.71 14.38 -4.74
C MET A 223 -7.76 13.21 -4.60
N SER A 224 -6.53 13.45 -4.14
CA SER A 224 -5.46 12.46 -4.01
C SER A 224 -4.45 12.89 -2.94
N ASN A 225 -3.46 12.03 -2.68
CA ASN A 225 -2.28 12.35 -1.89
C ASN A 225 -1.01 12.31 -2.76
N ARG A 226 -0.02 13.13 -2.40
CA ARG A 226 1.17 13.39 -3.23
C ARG A 226 2.03 12.14 -3.44
N PHE A 227 2.26 11.35 -2.42
CA PHE A 227 3.05 10.12 -2.54
C PHE A 227 2.39 9.12 -3.50
N THR A 228 1.07 8.93 -3.36
CA THR A 228 0.30 8.03 -4.21
C THR A 228 0.27 8.50 -5.67
N SER A 229 0.02 9.80 -5.91
CA SER A 229 0.07 10.38 -7.26
C SER A 229 1.45 10.17 -7.90
N THR A 230 2.52 10.45 -7.15
CA THR A 230 3.89 10.25 -7.62
C THR A 230 4.17 8.78 -7.93
N PHE A 231 3.71 7.86 -7.06
CA PHE A 231 3.89 6.43 -7.29
C PHE A 231 3.21 5.97 -8.59
N ILE A 232 1.95 6.36 -8.80
CA ILE A 232 1.20 6.02 -10.01
C ILE A 232 1.88 6.56 -11.27
N GLU A 233 2.38 7.79 -11.24
CA GLU A 233 3.16 8.37 -12.34
C GLU A 233 4.38 7.50 -12.66
N GLN A 234 5.18 7.13 -11.66
CA GLN A 234 6.40 6.36 -11.86
C GLN A 234 6.16 4.97 -12.44
N ILE A 235 5.11 4.26 -12.00
CA ILE A 235 4.79 2.93 -12.51
C ILE A 235 4.04 2.95 -13.84
N THR A 236 3.37 4.04 -14.18
CA THR A 236 2.74 4.22 -15.49
C THR A 236 3.80 4.39 -16.56
N ASP A 237 4.85 5.16 -16.26
CA ASP A 237 5.97 5.40 -17.17
C ASP A 237 6.87 4.17 -17.34
N ASN A 238 7.11 3.44 -16.26
CA ASN A 238 7.98 2.26 -16.27
C ASN A 238 7.62 1.26 -15.16
N LYS A 239 6.91 0.20 -15.50
CA LYS A 239 6.61 -0.90 -14.57
C LYS A 239 7.83 -1.74 -14.19
N ASP A 240 8.85 -1.74 -15.02
CA ASP A 240 10.11 -2.51 -14.85
C ASP A 240 11.20 -1.69 -14.13
N VAL A 241 10.79 -0.84 -13.19
CA VAL A 241 11.72 -0.03 -12.40
C VAL A 241 12.29 -0.84 -11.24
N ALA A 242 13.64 -0.80 -11.07
CA ALA A 242 14.27 -1.38 -9.89
C ALA A 242 13.80 -0.69 -8.60
N MET A 243 13.63 -1.44 -7.52
CA MET A 243 13.11 -0.91 -6.24
C MET A 243 13.92 0.27 -5.72
N ARG A 244 15.26 0.23 -5.88
CA ARG A 244 16.13 1.36 -5.54
C ARG A 244 15.78 2.62 -6.34
N ASP A 245 15.60 2.49 -7.65
CA ASP A 245 15.32 3.63 -8.53
C ASP A 245 13.90 4.15 -8.33
N LEU A 246 12.94 3.26 -8.07
CA LEU A 246 11.59 3.64 -7.67
C LEU A 246 11.62 4.47 -6.38
N TYR A 247 12.28 3.97 -5.32
CA TYR A 247 12.42 4.71 -4.07
C TYR A 247 13.05 6.09 -4.30
N TYR A 248 14.14 6.16 -5.07
CA TYR A 248 14.83 7.42 -5.34
C TYR A 248 13.94 8.43 -6.07
N ARG A 249 13.17 7.97 -7.06
CA ARG A 249 12.20 8.81 -7.77
C ARG A 249 11.06 9.28 -6.87
N LEU A 250 10.54 8.39 -6.04
CA LEU A 250 9.53 8.76 -5.05
C LEU A 250 10.06 9.81 -4.07
N PHE A 251 11.28 9.61 -3.56
CA PHE A 251 11.92 10.54 -2.64
C PHE A 251 12.11 11.96 -3.24
N ILE A 252 12.52 12.04 -4.51
CA ILE A 252 12.75 13.33 -5.18
C ILE A 252 11.42 14.02 -5.54
N ASN A 253 10.43 13.28 -6.00
CA ASN A 253 9.22 13.85 -6.62
C ASN A 253 8.05 13.99 -5.64
N THR A 254 8.08 13.35 -4.47
CA THR A 254 7.08 13.56 -3.42
C THR A 254 7.41 14.82 -2.64
N VAL A 255 6.90 15.97 -3.12
CA VAL A 255 7.20 17.27 -2.53
C VAL A 255 6.42 17.48 -1.23
N GLY A 256 7.12 17.90 -0.19
CA GLY A 256 6.52 18.33 1.08
C GLY A 256 6.54 17.30 2.20
N SER A 257 6.99 16.07 1.93
CA SER A 257 7.31 15.05 2.93
C SER A 257 8.51 14.21 2.46
N HIS A 258 9.12 13.45 3.37
CA HIS A 258 10.27 12.61 3.09
C HIS A 258 9.84 11.15 2.98
N VAL A 259 9.81 10.65 1.75
CA VAL A 259 9.58 9.22 1.49
C VAL A 259 10.72 8.42 2.13
N MET A 260 10.36 7.39 2.89
CA MET A 260 11.31 6.52 3.58
C MET A 260 11.20 5.09 3.09
N VAL A 261 12.29 4.35 3.22
CA VAL A 261 12.33 2.90 3.00
C VAL A 261 12.87 2.22 4.24
N TYR A 262 12.20 1.15 4.67
CA TYR A 262 12.57 0.36 5.85
C TYR A 262 12.75 -1.09 5.48
N ASN A 263 13.58 -1.80 6.25
CA ASN A 263 13.84 -3.24 6.16
C ASN A 263 14.54 -3.68 4.87
N ALA A 264 15.22 -2.77 4.16
CA ALA A 264 15.90 -3.08 2.91
C ALA A 264 16.98 -4.19 3.06
N GLU A 265 17.69 -4.22 4.20
CA GLU A 265 18.72 -5.22 4.51
C GLU A 265 18.18 -6.65 4.60
N ASN A 266 16.90 -6.80 4.94
CA ASN A 266 16.22 -8.10 5.08
C ASN A 266 15.38 -8.49 3.85
N TYR A 267 15.32 -7.60 2.85
CA TYR A 267 14.54 -7.83 1.64
C TYR A 267 15.37 -8.38 0.48
N GLY A 268 16.60 -7.97 0.35
CA GLY A 268 17.50 -8.35 -0.74
C GLY A 268 18.07 -7.16 -1.49
N ASN A 269 18.69 -7.44 -2.63
CA ASN A 269 19.35 -6.42 -3.42
C ASN A 269 18.33 -5.54 -4.17
N LEU A 270 18.14 -4.30 -3.74
CA LEU A 270 17.19 -3.35 -4.34
C LEU A 270 17.56 -2.90 -5.76
N TYR A 271 18.80 -3.10 -6.19
CA TYR A 271 19.22 -2.82 -7.58
C TYR A 271 18.70 -3.87 -8.58
N SER A 272 18.48 -5.10 -8.14
CA SER A 272 17.99 -6.21 -8.95
C SER A 272 16.53 -6.57 -8.67
N ALA A 273 16.02 -6.26 -7.48
CA ALA A 273 14.60 -6.40 -7.18
C ALA A 273 13.79 -5.35 -7.97
N ASN A 274 12.68 -5.77 -8.55
CA ASN A 274 11.95 -4.96 -9.52
C ASN A 274 10.49 -4.80 -9.11
N MET A 275 9.90 -3.62 -9.35
CA MET A 275 8.49 -3.36 -9.10
C MET A 275 7.57 -4.23 -9.94
N SER A 276 8.00 -4.67 -11.11
CA SER A 276 7.26 -5.61 -11.95
C SER A 276 6.99 -6.95 -11.29
N GLU A 277 7.74 -7.35 -10.27
CA GLU A 277 7.44 -8.55 -9.48
C GLU A 277 6.08 -8.44 -8.77
N PHE A 278 5.58 -7.21 -8.55
CA PHE A 278 4.30 -6.95 -7.88
C PHE A 278 3.22 -6.42 -8.84
N ILE A 279 3.56 -5.66 -9.88
CA ILE A 279 2.57 -4.96 -10.72
C ILE A 279 2.60 -5.35 -12.21
N ASN A 280 3.38 -6.33 -12.62
CA ASN A 280 3.43 -6.80 -14.01
C ASN A 280 3.53 -8.33 -14.11
N PHE A 281 2.98 -9.02 -13.12
CA PHE A 281 3.00 -10.47 -13.10
C PHE A 281 1.96 -11.02 -14.09
N LYS A 282 2.44 -11.58 -15.19
CA LYS A 282 1.60 -12.38 -16.08
C LYS A 282 1.44 -13.75 -15.43
N ASN A 283 0.26 -14.05 -14.91
CA ASN A 283 -0.08 -15.43 -14.58
C ASN A 283 0.14 -16.27 -15.84
N ASP A 284 1.18 -17.10 -15.82
CA ASP A 284 1.43 -18.04 -16.92
C ASP A 284 0.32 -19.10 -16.88
N LYS A 285 -0.76 -18.84 -17.62
CA LYS A 285 -1.88 -19.79 -17.82
C LYS A 285 -1.52 -20.90 -18.80
N SER A 286 -0.24 -21.22 -18.93
CA SER A 286 0.21 -22.34 -19.75
C SER A 286 0.65 -23.50 -18.85
N LYS A 287 -0.32 -24.20 -18.27
CA LYS A 287 -0.23 -25.63 -17.96
C LYS A 287 -1.64 -26.22 -17.89
#